data_71c2aec06d0280f3c5c82b34870f2753
#
_entry.id   71c2aec06d0280f3c5c82b34870f2753
#
_cell.length_a   1.000
_cell.length_b   1.000
_cell.length_c   1.000
_cell.angle_alpha   90.00
_cell.angle_beta   90.00
_cell.angle_gamma   90.00
#
_symmetry.space_group_name_H-M   'P 1'
#
loop_
_entity.id
_entity.type
_entity.pdbx_description
1 polymer ?
#
loop_
_entity_poly.entity_id
_entity_poly.type
_entity_poly.pdbx_seq_one_letter_code
_entity_poly.pdbx_strand_id
1 'polypeptide(L)'
;MNVSPKGPIGTLRVLDDHTVAYLDMVGSGAETVAHIRENGRIVVMLCAFEGPPRILRLHGRGEVIPADDERFDELYERAGFEAPHDVEAARRAIILVDVTRVSDSCGYGVPLMTYEGERPHMEAWAEKKMRVGGEAEIEAYVAKKNAESIDDLPAFEGEPASS
;
A
#
# COMPACT_ATOMS: atom_id res chain seq x y z
N MET A 1 -3.09 15.19 4.34
CA MET A 1 -3.58 14.00 5.09
C MET A 1 -4.32 13.11 4.10
N ASN A 2 -4.02 11.81 4.09
CA ASN A 2 -4.60 10.86 3.14
C ASN A 2 -5.32 9.73 3.88
N VAL A 3 -6.40 9.23 3.30
CA VAL A 3 -7.09 7.99 3.70
C VAL A 3 -7.33 7.17 2.46
N SER A 4 -6.69 6.02 2.35
CA SER A 4 -6.87 5.11 1.21
C SER A 4 -7.05 3.67 1.68
N PRO A 5 -8.02 2.94 1.12
CA PRO A 5 -8.14 1.52 1.39
C PRO A 5 -6.90 0.79 0.86
N LYS A 6 -6.47 -0.23 1.58
CA LYS A 6 -5.37 -1.12 1.19
C LYS A 6 -5.89 -2.54 1.08
N GLY A 7 -5.38 -3.27 0.13
CA GLY A 7 -5.76 -4.64 -0.21
C GLY A 7 -5.02 -5.07 -1.48
N PRO A 8 -5.25 -6.27 -1.95
CA PRO A 8 -6.20 -7.30 -1.49
C PRO A 8 -5.83 -7.92 -0.13
N ILE A 9 -6.68 -8.84 0.35
CA ILE A 9 -6.38 -9.66 1.55
C ILE A 9 -5.02 -10.32 1.36
N GLY A 10 -4.21 -10.35 2.43
CA GLY A 10 -2.88 -10.93 2.38
C GLY A 10 -1.76 -9.92 2.10
N THR A 11 -2.08 -8.66 1.79
CA THR A 11 -1.07 -7.61 1.62
C THR A 11 -0.67 -6.91 2.92
N LEU A 12 -1.39 -7.09 4.02
CA LEU A 12 -1.02 -6.58 5.34
C LEU A 12 -0.51 -7.74 6.21
N ARG A 13 0.66 -7.56 6.84
CA ARG A 13 1.31 -8.55 7.72
C ARG A 13 1.78 -7.91 9.02
N VAL A 14 1.68 -8.68 10.09
CA VAL A 14 2.34 -8.37 11.37
C VAL A 14 3.68 -9.09 11.36
N LEU A 15 4.78 -8.35 11.45
CA LEU A 15 6.13 -8.90 11.38
C LEU A 15 6.67 -9.25 12.78
N ASP A 16 6.31 -8.46 13.79
CA ASP A 16 6.66 -8.65 15.18
C ASP A 16 5.69 -7.85 16.09
N ASP A 17 5.99 -7.77 17.39
CA ASP A 17 5.13 -7.13 18.40
C ASP A 17 4.88 -5.64 18.15
N HIS A 18 5.72 -4.97 17.38
CA HIS A 18 5.68 -3.53 17.14
C HIS A 18 5.67 -3.17 15.65
N THR A 19 5.84 -4.13 14.76
CA THR A 19 6.00 -3.84 13.33
C THR A 19 4.91 -4.48 12.50
N VAL A 20 4.24 -3.67 11.70
CA VAL A 20 3.38 -4.17 10.61
C VAL A 20 3.92 -3.70 9.27
N ALA A 21 3.67 -4.48 8.24
CA ALA A 21 4.03 -4.15 6.87
C ALA A 21 2.84 -4.32 5.95
N TYR A 22 2.73 -3.48 4.93
CA TYR A 22 1.82 -3.76 3.84
C TYR A 22 2.48 -3.56 2.48
N LEU A 23 2.12 -4.44 1.54
CA LEU A 23 2.52 -4.33 0.15
C LEU A 23 1.69 -3.24 -0.53
N ASP A 24 2.36 -2.24 -1.07
CA ASP A 24 1.76 -1.13 -1.79
C ASP A 24 1.90 -1.35 -3.29
N MET A 25 0.78 -1.45 -3.97
CA MET A 25 0.71 -1.72 -5.40
C MET A 25 0.56 -0.42 -6.19
N VAL A 26 1.01 -0.42 -7.44
CA VAL A 26 0.85 0.71 -8.36
C VAL A 26 -0.63 1.07 -8.50
N GLY A 27 -0.96 2.31 -8.23
CA GLY A 27 -2.30 2.84 -8.28
C GLY A 27 -2.33 4.28 -8.78
N SER A 28 -3.51 4.92 -8.72
CA SER A 28 -3.74 6.26 -9.28
C SER A 28 -3.07 7.41 -8.52
N GLY A 29 -2.42 7.14 -7.39
CA GLY A 29 -1.73 8.15 -6.60
C GLY A 29 -0.74 7.54 -5.63
N ALA A 30 0.09 8.38 -5.04
CA ALA A 30 1.14 8.01 -4.08
C ALA A 30 1.10 8.87 -2.81
N GLU A 31 -0.08 9.35 -2.43
CA GLU A 31 -0.31 10.26 -1.31
C GLU A 31 0.31 9.77 0.00
N THR A 32 0.14 8.49 0.32
CA THR A 32 0.68 7.92 1.56
C THR A 32 2.20 8.00 1.58
N VAL A 33 2.85 7.73 0.45
CA VAL A 33 4.31 7.79 0.32
C VAL A 33 4.81 9.22 0.52
N ALA A 34 4.21 10.19 -0.17
CA ALA A 34 4.55 11.59 -0.03
C ALA A 34 4.40 12.08 1.43
N HIS A 35 3.31 11.72 2.11
CA HIS A 35 3.07 12.12 3.50
C HIS A 35 4.01 11.44 4.49
N ILE A 36 4.38 10.17 4.25
CA ILE A 36 5.39 9.48 5.07
C ILE A 36 6.75 10.17 4.91
N ARG A 37 7.15 10.51 3.68
CA ARG A 37 8.42 11.20 3.40
C ARG A 37 8.49 12.57 4.08
N GLU A 38 7.37 13.29 4.14
CA GLU A 38 7.33 14.61 4.76
C GLU A 38 7.48 14.55 6.29
N ASN A 39 6.76 13.65 6.97
CA ASN A 39 6.72 13.70 8.44
C ASN A 39 6.73 12.33 9.15
N GLY A 40 6.76 11.23 8.42
CA GLY A 40 6.82 9.86 8.92
C GLY A 40 5.56 9.36 9.62
N ARG A 41 4.48 10.15 9.68
CA ARG A 41 3.29 9.77 10.44
C ARG A 41 2.31 8.95 9.61
N ILE A 42 1.88 7.82 10.17
CA ILE A 42 0.89 6.95 9.56
C ILE A 42 -0.06 6.38 10.61
N VAL A 43 -1.28 6.07 10.19
CA VAL A 43 -2.21 5.23 10.93
C VAL A 43 -2.80 4.18 9.99
N VAL A 44 -2.73 2.92 10.40
CA VAL A 44 -3.46 1.83 9.75
C VAL A 44 -4.76 1.61 10.52
N MET A 45 -5.89 1.73 9.83
CA MET A 45 -7.21 1.54 10.44
C MET A 45 -7.86 0.28 9.89
N LEU A 46 -8.35 -0.55 10.79
CA LEU A 46 -9.06 -1.79 10.50
C LEU A 46 -10.48 -1.69 11.08
N CYS A 47 -11.48 -1.99 10.27
CA CYS A 47 -12.89 -1.98 10.65
C CYS A 47 -13.45 -3.39 10.59
N ALA A 48 -14.14 -3.82 11.65
CA ALA A 48 -14.86 -5.10 11.67
C ALA A 48 -16.19 -4.94 10.93
N PHE A 49 -16.28 -5.48 9.72
CA PHE A 49 -17.51 -5.52 8.92
C PHE A 49 -18.39 -6.74 9.27
N GLU A 50 -17.84 -7.72 9.99
CA GLU A 50 -18.51 -8.91 10.48
C GLU A 50 -18.24 -9.11 11.97
N GLY A 51 -19.06 -9.88 12.65
CA GLY A 51 -18.92 -10.18 14.07
C GLY A 51 -19.13 -8.97 14.99
N PRO A 52 -18.49 -8.94 16.17
CA PRO A 52 -18.59 -7.81 17.10
C PRO A 52 -18.04 -6.52 16.51
N PRO A 53 -18.74 -5.39 16.62
CA PRO A 53 -18.30 -4.12 16.05
C PRO A 53 -17.01 -3.63 16.73
N ARG A 54 -16.02 -3.30 15.92
CA ARG A 54 -14.74 -2.76 16.41
C ARG A 54 -14.04 -1.95 15.31
N ILE A 55 -13.36 -0.90 15.72
CA ILE A 55 -12.38 -0.19 14.89
C ILE A 55 -11.04 -0.25 15.64
N LEU A 56 -10.02 -0.83 15.00
CA LEU A 56 -8.65 -0.86 15.49
C LEU A 56 -7.81 0.14 14.71
N ARG A 57 -6.94 0.88 15.41
CA ARG A 57 -6.00 1.80 14.80
C ARG A 57 -4.59 1.53 15.32
N LEU A 58 -3.67 1.31 14.38
CA LEU A 58 -2.25 1.18 14.62
C LEU A 58 -1.62 2.51 14.24
N HIS A 59 -1.23 3.30 15.24
CA HIS A 59 -0.56 4.58 15.04
C HIS A 59 0.94 4.36 15.09
N GLY A 60 1.68 4.95 14.17
CA GLY A 60 3.11 4.73 14.13
C GLY A 60 3.87 5.67 13.21
N ARG A 61 5.10 5.26 12.95
CA ARG A 61 5.96 5.85 11.94
C ARG A 61 6.10 4.91 10.77
N GLY A 62 5.89 5.45 9.58
CA GLY A 62 6.04 4.72 8.33
C GLY A 62 7.43 4.91 7.74
N GLU A 63 7.93 3.84 7.15
CA GLU A 63 9.08 3.84 6.26
C GLU A 63 8.65 3.27 4.92
N VAL A 64 9.08 3.90 3.84
CA VAL A 64 8.81 3.44 2.47
C VAL A 64 10.02 2.68 1.96
N ILE A 65 9.84 1.43 1.57
CA ILE A 65 10.83 0.60 0.91
C ILE A 65 10.39 0.41 -0.54
N PRO A 66 10.89 1.19 -1.48
CA PRO A 66 10.54 1.06 -2.91
C PRO A 66 10.95 -0.31 -3.46
N ALA A 67 10.35 -0.71 -4.58
CA ALA A 67 10.64 -2.02 -5.20
C ALA A 67 12.08 -2.17 -5.70
N ASP A 68 12.79 -1.08 -5.91
CA ASP A 68 14.21 -1.03 -6.31
C ASP A 68 15.18 -0.88 -5.12
N ASP A 69 14.67 -0.83 -3.87
CA ASP A 69 15.51 -0.86 -2.65
C ASP A 69 16.11 -2.27 -2.45
N GLU A 70 17.39 -2.36 -2.11
CA GLU A 70 18.10 -3.63 -1.88
C GLU A 70 17.46 -4.52 -0.79
N ARG A 71 16.66 -3.94 0.11
CA ARG A 71 15.95 -4.64 1.19
C ARG A 71 14.59 -5.19 0.76
N PHE A 72 14.10 -4.83 -0.42
CA PHE A 72 12.73 -5.15 -0.83
C PHE A 72 12.48 -6.65 -0.87
N ASP A 73 13.32 -7.40 -1.56
CA ASP A 73 13.13 -8.85 -1.76
C ASP A 73 13.20 -9.62 -0.43
N GLU A 74 14.19 -9.31 0.42
CA GLU A 74 14.31 -9.93 1.75
C GLU A 74 13.08 -9.64 2.61
N LEU A 75 12.59 -8.39 2.61
CA LEU A 75 11.41 -8.00 3.36
C LEU A 75 10.13 -8.63 2.79
N TYR A 76 10.02 -8.75 1.48
CA TYR A 76 8.90 -9.39 0.82
C TYR A 76 8.77 -10.86 1.24
N GLU A 77 9.88 -11.60 1.17
CA GLU A 77 9.95 -13.01 1.59
C GLU A 77 9.67 -13.15 3.10
N ARG A 78 10.32 -12.34 3.93
CA ARG A 78 10.13 -12.37 5.39
C ARG A 78 8.69 -12.06 5.80
N ALA A 79 8.05 -11.13 5.12
CA ALA A 79 6.66 -10.75 5.40
C ALA A 79 5.67 -11.87 5.01
N GLY A 80 6.02 -12.69 4.02
CA GLY A 80 5.14 -13.75 3.52
C GLY A 80 3.83 -13.16 3.01
N PHE A 81 3.90 -12.13 2.17
CA PHE A 81 2.70 -11.56 1.54
C PHE A 81 2.00 -12.62 0.68
N GLU A 82 0.72 -12.71 0.82
CA GLU A 82 -0.16 -13.61 0.06
C GLU A 82 -1.20 -12.75 -0.67
N ALA A 83 -0.72 -12.01 -1.67
CA ALA A 83 -1.62 -11.23 -2.50
C ALA A 83 -2.18 -12.13 -3.61
N PRO A 84 -3.48 -12.48 -3.60
CA PRO A 84 -4.08 -13.10 -4.75
C PRO A 84 -3.92 -12.14 -5.95
N HIS A 85 -3.54 -12.68 -7.09
CA HIS A 85 -3.38 -11.88 -8.31
C HIS A 85 -2.22 -10.85 -8.25
N ASP A 86 -1.14 -11.21 -7.58
CA ASP A 86 0.05 -10.37 -7.48
C ASP A 86 0.81 -10.35 -8.81
N VAL A 87 0.82 -9.20 -9.46
CA VAL A 87 1.67 -8.93 -10.62
C VAL A 87 2.93 -8.25 -10.16
N GLU A 88 4.07 -8.93 -10.23
CA GLU A 88 5.36 -8.47 -9.72
C GLU A 88 5.71 -7.04 -10.18
N ALA A 89 5.58 -6.76 -11.47
CA ALA A 89 5.84 -5.43 -12.04
C ALA A 89 4.93 -4.32 -11.47
N ALA A 90 3.84 -4.67 -10.79
CA ALA A 90 2.96 -3.71 -10.13
C ALA A 90 3.25 -3.54 -8.64
N ARG A 91 4.22 -4.26 -8.07
CA ARG A 91 4.69 -4.06 -6.69
C ARG A 91 5.48 -2.76 -6.63
N ARG A 92 4.95 -1.76 -5.95
CA ARG A 92 5.55 -0.43 -5.94
C ARG A 92 6.47 -0.21 -4.75
N ALA A 93 6.03 -0.63 -3.58
CA ALA A 93 6.78 -0.49 -2.34
C ALA A 93 6.27 -1.45 -1.25
N ILE A 94 7.08 -1.67 -0.23
CA ILE A 94 6.63 -2.15 1.08
C ILE A 94 6.60 -0.95 2.00
N ILE A 95 5.48 -0.75 2.70
CA ILE A 95 5.40 0.25 3.76
C ILE A 95 5.53 -0.47 5.10
N LEU A 96 6.63 -0.20 5.78
CA LEU A 96 6.84 -0.62 7.17
C LEU A 96 6.21 0.41 8.11
N VAL A 97 5.59 -0.06 9.18
CA VAL A 97 5.03 0.80 10.22
C VAL A 97 5.54 0.34 11.57
N ASP A 98 6.39 1.16 12.19
CA ASP A 98 6.76 1.03 13.59
C ASP A 98 5.60 1.54 14.46
N VAL A 99 4.87 0.62 15.09
CA VAL A 99 3.64 0.88 15.83
C VAL A 99 3.97 1.38 17.23
N THR A 100 3.72 2.65 17.46
CA THR A 100 3.96 3.30 18.76
C THR A 100 2.75 3.31 19.67
N ARG A 101 1.55 3.12 19.11
CA ARG A 101 0.31 3.08 19.87
C ARG A 101 -0.77 2.29 19.14
N VAL A 102 -1.43 1.40 19.88
CA VAL A 102 -2.66 0.73 19.44
C VAL A 102 -3.84 1.36 20.16
N SER A 103 -4.90 1.67 19.45
CA SER A 103 -6.16 2.14 20.03
C SER A 103 -7.35 1.46 19.37
N ASP A 104 -8.38 1.18 20.15
CA ASP A 104 -9.63 0.64 19.64
C ASP A 104 -10.83 1.51 20.04
N SER A 105 -11.93 1.27 19.36
CA SER A 105 -13.22 1.89 19.64
C SER A 105 -14.37 0.96 19.25
N CYS A 106 -15.56 1.23 19.77
CA CYS A 106 -16.74 0.36 19.65
C CYS A 106 -17.16 0.02 18.21
N GLY A 107 -16.84 0.84 17.23
CA GLY A 107 -17.19 0.56 15.82
C GLY A 107 -18.69 0.52 15.49
N TYR A 108 -19.57 1.07 16.34
CA TYR A 108 -21.03 0.98 16.13
C TYR A 108 -21.52 1.65 14.84
N GLY A 109 -20.75 2.58 14.27
CA GLY A 109 -21.02 3.17 12.98
C GLY A 109 -20.52 2.36 11.77
N VAL A 110 -19.81 1.26 11.99
CA VAL A 110 -19.35 0.37 10.91
C VAL A 110 -20.52 -0.51 10.49
N PRO A 111 -20.93 -0.52 9.21
CA PRO A 111 -22.02 -1.36 8.75
C PRO A 111 -21.64 -2.84 8.75
N LEU A 112 -22.62 -3.71 8.91
CA LEU A 112 -22.44 -5.14 8.63
C LEU A 112 -22.38 -5.35 7.10
N MET A 113 -21.41 -6.12 6.64
CA MET A 113 -21.19 -6.45 5.24
C MET A 113 -20.81 -7.92 5.10
N THR A 114 -21.25 -8.53 4.02
CA THR A 114 -20.81 -9.87 3.64
C THR A 114 -19.65 -9.75 2.65
N TYR A 115 -18.56 -10.45 2.92
CA TYR A 115 -17.46 -10.53 1.96
C TYR A 115 -17.83 -11.46 0.79
N GLU A 116 -17.88 -10.92 -0.42
CA GLU A 116 -18.20 -11.68 -1.64
C GLU A 116 -16.93 -12.04 -2.45
N GLY A 117 -15.82 -11.38 -2.20
CA GLY A 117 -14.56 -11.64 -2.89
C GLY A 117 -13.75 -10.38 -3.21
N GLU A 118 -12.56 -10.58 -3.72
CA GLU A 118 -11.67 -9.52 -4.17
C GLU A 118 -12.07 -8.98 -5.55
N ARG A 119 -11.74 -7.72 -5.81
CA ARG A 119 -11.95 -7.10 -7.11
C ARG A 119 -10.77 -7.40 -8.03
N PRO A 120 -10.98 -7.96 -9.24
CA PRO A 120 -9.88 -8.32 -10.16
C PRO A 120 -9.30 -7.13 -10.94
N HIS A 121 -9.72 -5.91 -10.65
CA HIS A 121 -9.42 -4.75 -11.49
C HIS A 121 -7.94 -4.35 -11.48
N MET A 122 -7.27 -4.49 -10.36
CA MET A 122 -5.84 -4.12 -10.23
C MET A 122 -4.98 -5.08 -11.04
N GLU A 123 -5.21 -6.39 -10.90
CA GLU A 123 -4.56 -7.43 -11.69
C GLU A 123 -4.81 -7.22 -13.19
N ALA A 124 -6.08 -7.14 -13.60
CA ALA A 124 -6.45 -6.98 -14.99
C ALA A 124 -5.83 -5.71 -15.62
N TRP A 125 -5.68 -4.63 -14.83
CA TRP A 125 -4.99 -3.43 -15.26
C TRP A 125 -3.50 -3.67 -15.44
N ALA A 126 -2.82 -4.29 -14.48
CA ALA A 126 -1.39 -4.58 -14.53
C ALA A 126 -1.05 -5.54 -15.68
N GLU A 127 -1.80 -6.63 -15.83
CA GLU A 127 -1.65 -7.58 -16.93
C GLU A 127 -1.85 -6.90 -18.29
N LYS A 128 -2.84 -6.00 -18.39
CA LYS A 128 -3.05 -5.24 -19.63
C LYS A 128 -1.84 -4.38 -19.98
N LYS A 129 -1.24 -3.71 -18.99
CA LYS A 129 -0.04 -2.90 -19.19
C LYS A 129 1.14 -3.75 -19.63
N MET A 130 1.38 -4.86 -18.94
CA MET A 130 2.43 -5.83 -19.28
C MET A 130 2.27 -6.37 -20.72
N ARG A 131 1.06 -6.66 -21.16
CA ARG A 131 0.79 -7.15 -22.52
C ARG A 131 1.02 -6.10 -23.59
N VAL A 132 0.76 -4.81 -23.31
CA VAL A 132 0.84 -3.72 -24.30
C VAL A 132 2.27 -3.24 -24.52
N GLY A 133 3.03 -3.04 -23.46
CA GLY A 133 4.38 -2.47 -23.54
C GLY A 133 5.34 -2.95 -22.45
N GLY A 134 4.98 -4.03 -21.72
CA GLY A 134 5.83 -4.58 -20.68
C GLY A 134 5.95 -3.66 -19.46
N GLU A 135 7.03 -3.82 -18.72
CA GLU A 135 7.34 -3.04 -17.53
C GLU A 135 7.40 -1.53 -17.80
N ALA A 136 7.92 -1.13 -18.96
CA ALA A 136 8.03 0.27 -19.35
C ALA A 136 6.67 1.02 -19.35
N GLU A 137 5.57 0.34 -19.62
CA GLU A 137 4.23 0.93 -19.53
C GLU A 137 3.79 1.19 -18.07
N ILE A 138 4.25 0.36 -17.14
CA ILE A 138 4.00 0.55 -15.71
C ILE A 138 4.89 1.69 -15.18
N GLU A 139 6.18 1.70 -15.54
CA GLU A 139 7.14 2.75 -15.18
C GLU A 139 6.67 4.14 -15.67
N ALA A 140 6.25 4.23 -16.94
CA ALA A 140 5.70 5.47 -17.49
C ALA A 140 4.43 5.93 -16.76
N TYR A 141 3.61 5.00 -16.29
CA TYR A 141 2.44 5.32 -15.48
C TYR A 141 2.83 5.84 -14.08
N VAL A 142 3.80 5.19 -13.43
CA VAL A 142 4.34 5.60 -12.13
C VAL A 142 4.92 7.01 -12.23
N ALA A 143 5.81 7.25 -13.20
CA ALA A 143 6.40 8.56 -13.44
C ALA A 143 5.37 9.66 -13.67
N LYS A 144 4.26 9.34 -14.34
CA LYS A 144 3.18 10.31 -14.63
C LYS A 144 2.22 10.54 -13.48
N LYS A 145 1.94 9.51 -12.65
CA LYS A 145 0.83 9.51 -11.70
C LYS A 145 1.26 9.37 -10.24
N ASN A 146 2.51 9.02 -9.99
CA ASN A 146 3.01 8.76 -8.66
C ASN A 146 4.26 9.60 -8.30
N ALA A 147 4.66 10.54 -9.15
CA ALA A 147 5.79 11.43 -8.84
C ALA A 147 5.47 12.37 -7.66
N GLU A 148 4.26 12.90 -7.64
CA GLU A 148 3.82 13.90 -6.67
C GLU A 148 2.44 13.57 -6.10
N SER A 149 2.18 14.07 -4.89
CA SER A 149 0.85 14.06 -4.27
C SER A 149 -0.03 15.18 -4.83
N ILE A 150 -1.32 15.22 -4.43
CA ILE A 150 -2.23 16.33 -4.75
C ILE A 150 -1.83 17.64 -4.07
N ASP A 151 -0.95 17.60 -3.09
CA ASP A 151 -0.40 18.76 -2.37
C ASP A 151 1.01 19.12 -2.88
N ASP A 152 1.39 18.67 -4.08
CA ASP A 152 2.70 18.88 -4.73
C ASP A 152 3.91 18.37 -3.91
N LEU A 153 3.69 17.40 -3.01
CA LEU A 153 4.76 16.76 -2.24
C LEU A 153 5.38 15.62 -3.05
N PRO A 154 6.71 15.49 -3.11
CA PRO A 154 7.37 14.42 -3.86
C PRO A 154 7.05 13.05 -3.26
N ALA A 155 6.76 12.07 -4.12
CA ALA A 155 6.47 10.70 -3.74
C ALA A 155 7.48 9.72 -4.36
N PHE A 156 7.28 9.22 -5.56
CA PHE A 156 8.26 8.42 -6.27
C PHE A 156 8.95 9.30 -7.32
N GLU A 157 10.26 9.48 -7.18
CA GLU A 157 11.05 10.16 -8.21
C GLU A 157 11.11 9.23 -9.42
N GLY A 158 10.37 9.59 -10.48
CA GLY A 158 10.63 9.02 -11.80
C GLY A 158 11.95 9.57 -12.31
N GLU A 159 12.84 8.76 -12.88
CA GLU A 159 13.92 9.31 -13.69
C GLU A 159 13.31 10.26 -14.73
N PRO A 160 13.86 11.48 -14.89
CA PRO A 160 13.36 12.37 -15.92
C PRO A 160 13.55 11.65 -17.25
N ALA A 161 12.46 11.54 -18.04
CA ALA A 161 12.52 10.99 -19.37
C ALA A 161 13.69 11.65 -20.10
N SER A 162 14.69 10.87 -20.44
CA SER A 162 15.85 11.32 -21.23
C SER A 162 15.34 11.87 -22.56
N SER A 163 15.44 13.17 -22.72
CA SER A 163 15.07 13.94 -23.92
C SER A 163 15.95 13.57 -25.10
#